data_9de9bab2f508916a0ed2ebe0818e81b6
#
_entry.id   9de9bab2f508916a0ed2ebe0818e81b6
#
_cell.length_a   1.000
_cell.length_b   1.000
_cell.length_c   1.000
_cell.angle_alpha   90.00
_cell.angle_beta   90.00
_cell.angle_gamma   90.00
#
_symmetry.space_group_name_H-M   'P 1'
#
loop_
_entity.id
_entity.type
_entity.pdbx_description
1 polymer ?
#
loop_
_entity_poly.entity_id
_entity_poly.type
_entity_poly.pdbx_seq_one_letter_code
_entity_poly.pdbx_strand_id
1 'polypeptide(L)'
;MSKLDAFIQEKQQRSEEWKAQKTAERDELNAWSDNAILTATMEPNAYMHYLDVQADNPRYSASNILLAMEQNPEITYINSLKGWNELGRSVKREETGLKVRVSDPYIKDGRQHRGYKIGRVFDISQTSGKGTVPKMTVRENTPEMDTALRKLLDLSPVKIVTSTTTYEDARYDPASQEIMVSANLTDCQTFTALAREIVHAHIHNHGQYPYYVRNECALDADSVSYMLCRSFGIPTKQPDVSRIASSFNDMDAQDRRGILDSLQQLFRKMQGEIQREISPQERKQEQNRPVR
;
A
#
# COMPACT_ATOMS: atom_id res chain seq x y z
N MET A 1 -33.99 -41.69 -21.77
CA MET A 1 -32.73 -40.91 -21.68
C MET A 1 -31.58 -41.90 -21.74
N SER A 2 -30.65 -41.70 -22.63
CA SER A 2 -29.49 -42.60 -22.70
C SER A 2 -28.56 -42.36 -21.51
N LYS A 3 -27.67 -43.30 -21.16
CA LYS A 3 -26.65 -43.10 -20.12
C LYS A 3 -25.75 -41.92 -20.45
N LEU A 4 -25.55 -41.60 -21.71
CA LEU A 4 -24.77 -40.47 -22.18
C LEU A 4 -25.51 -39.15 -21.92
N ASP A 5 -26.82 -39.09 -22.18
CA ASP A 5 -27.61 -37.87 -21.92
C ASP A 5 -27.59 -37.52 -20.43
N ALA A 6 -27.79 -38.54 -19.56
CA ALA A 6 -27.72 -38.34 -18.11
C ALA A 6 -26.31 -37.81 -17.64
N PHE A 7 -25.25 -38.37 -18.21
CA PHE A 7 -23.88 -37.91 -17.90
C PHE A 7 -23.64 -36.48 -18.37
N ILE A 8 -24.10 -36.10 -19.55
CA ILE A 8 -23.97 -34.73 -20.06
C ILE A 8 -24.74 -33.74 -19.18
N GLN A 9 -25.97 -34.08 -18.78
CA GLN A 9 -26.76 -33.25 -17.88
C GLN A 9 -26.09 -33.08 -16.51
N GLU A 10 -25.58 -34.14 -15.92
CA GLU A 10 -24.87 -34.07 -14.64
C GLU A 10 -23.60 -33.21 -14.75
N LYS A 11 -22.85 -33.30 -15.84
CA LYS A 11 -21.67 -32.45 -16.09
C LYS A 11 -22.05 -30.99 -16.26
N GLN A 12 -23.15 -30.69 -16.97
CA GLN A 12 -23.65 -29.33 -17.13
C GLN A 12 -24.10 -28.75 -15.78
N GLN A 13 -24.88 -29.49 -15.01
CA GLN A 13 -25.32 -29.07 -13.69
C GLN A 13 -24.14 -28.78 -12.74
N ARG A 14 -23.15 -29.67 -12.67
CA ARG A 14 -21.94 -29.42 -11.87
C ARG A 14 -21.18 -28.16 -12.33
N SER A 15 -21.15 -27.91 -13.64
CA SER A 15 -20.52 -26.69 -14.18
C SER A 15 -21.27 -25.43 -13.80
N GLU A 16 -22.60 -25.46 -13.82
CA GLU A 16 -23.47 -24.33 -13.42
C GLU A 16 -23.36 -24.06 -11.91
N GLU A 17 -23.46 -25.11 -11.10
CA GLU A 17 -23.27 -25.03 -9.65
C GLU A 17 -21.89 -24.43 -9.29
N TRP A 18 -20.83 -24.90 -9.94
CA TRP A 18 -19.48 -24.35 -9.74
C TRP A 18 -19.38 -22.87 -10.12
N LYS A 19 -19.98 -22.47 -11.26
CA LYS A 19 -20.02 -21.06 -11.69
C LYS A 19 -20.79 -20.19 -10.70
N ALA A 20 -21.95 -20.67 -10.24
CA ALA A 20 -22.77 -19.98 -9.25
C ALA A 20 -22.01 -19.80 -7.93
N GLN A 21 -21.35 -20.84 -7.44
CA GLN A 21 -20.53 -20.78 -6.23
C GLN A 21 -19.38 -19.77 -6.37
N LYS A 22 -18.69 -19.77 -7.53
CA LYS A 22 -17.60 -18.81 -7.77
C LYS A 22 -18.10 -17.37 -7.89
N THR A 23 -19.28 -17.16 -8.42
CA THR A 23 -19.91 -15.84 -8.46
C THR A 23 -20.27 -15.37 -7.05
N ALA A 24 -20.91 -16.21 -6.25
CA ALA A 24 -21.26 -15.89 -4.87
C ALA A 24 -20.03 -15.58 -4.01
N GLU A 25 -18.96 -16.38 -4.13
CA GLU A 25 -17.69 -16.13 -3.43
C GLU A 25 -17.06 -14.78 -3.81
N ARG A 26 -17.15 -14.40 -5.08
CA ARG A 26 -16.66 -13.11 -5.57
C ARG A 26 -17.49 -11.94 -5.06
N ASP A 27 -18.81 -12.10 -5.04
CA ASP A 27 -19.74 -11.05 -4.60
C ASP A 27 -19.61 -10.81 -3.09
N GLU A 28 -19.45 -11.88 -2.30
CA GLU A 28 -19.10 -11.80 -0.88
C GLU A 28 -17.80 -11.01 -0.65
N LEU A 29 -16.75 -11.35 -1.41
CA LEU A 29 -15.46 -10.68 -1.31
C LEU A 29 -15.53 -9.20 -1.69
N ASN A 30 -16.38 -8.84 -2.64
CA ASN A 30 -16.62 -7.46 -3.02
C ASN A 30 -17.32 -6.71 -1.88
N ALA A 31 -18.36 -7.29 -1.29
CA ALA A 31 -19.07 -6.70 -0.16
C ALA A 31 -18.14 -6.47 1.05
N TRP A 32 -17.30 -7.45 1.40
CA TRP A 32 -16.28 -7.27 2.46
C TRP A 32 -15.30 -6.15 2.15
N SER A 33 -14.83 -6.09 0.91
CA SER A 33 -13.90 -5.04 0.49
C SER A 33 -14.51 -3.64 0.55
N ASP A 34 -15.77 -3.50 0.16
CA ASP A 34 -16.47 -2.21 0.20
C ASP A 34 -16.73 -1.78 1.65
N ASN A 35 -17.17 -2.73 2.50
CA ASN A 35 -17.37 -2.47 3.93
C ASN A 35 -16.05 -2.05 4.62
N ALA A 36 -14.96 -2.76 4.37
CA ALA A 36 -13.65 -2.45 4.94
C ALA A 36 -13.16 -1.05 4.55
N ILE A 37 -13.36 -0.66 3.28
CA ILE A 37 -12.99 0.67 2.78
C ILE A 37 -13.84 1.76 3.45
N LEU A 38 -15.15 1.55 3.55
CA LEU A 38 -16.06 2.50 4.19
C LEU A 38 -15.71 2.66 5.69
N THR A 39 -15.51 1.56 6.41
CA THR A 39 -15.11 1.58 7.82
C THR A 39 -13.79 2.32 8.02
N ALA A 40 -12.76 1.97 7.27
CA ALA A 40 -11.44 2.62 7.40
C ALA A 40 -11.47 4.12 7.11
N THR A 41 -12.30 4.57 6.17
CA THR A 41 -12.40 5.98 5.78
C THR A 41 -13.43 6.78 6.58
N MET A 42 -14.11 6.17 7.54
CA MET A 42 -15.02 6.85 8.46
C MET A 42 -14.53 6.88 9.90
N GLU A 43 -13.70 5.91 10.30
CA GLU A 43 -13.28 5.73 11.68
C GLU A 43 -11.79 6.08 11.84
N PRO A 44 -11.42 7.11 12.63
CA PRO A 44 -10.03 7.55 12.81
C PRO A 44 -9.07 6.43 13.21
N ASN A 45 -9.46 5.59 14.16
CA ASN A 45 -8.62 4.48 14.64
C ASN A 45 -8.44 3.39 13.58
N ALA A 46 -9.48 3.10 12.80
CA ALA A 46 -9.41 2.13 11.70
C ALA A 46 -8.48 2.62 10.58
N TYR A 47 -8.53 3.92 10.27
CA TYR A 47 -7.63 4.51 9.28
C TYR A 47 -6.18 4.49 9.74
N MET A 48 -5.90 4.87 10.99
CA MET A 48 -4.54 4.80 11.54
C MET A 48 -3.99 3.37 11.55
N HIS A 49 -4.82 2.40 11.95
CA HIS A 49 -4.43 1.00 11.91
C HIS A 49 -4.15 0.54 10.47
N TYR A 50 -4.98 0.95 9.50
CA TYR A 50 -4.69 0.70 8.09
C TYR A 50 -3.33 1.26 7.66
N LEU A 51 -3.00 2.51 8.02
CA LEU A 51 -1.70 3.10 7.66
C LEU A 51 -0.53 2.31 8.28
N ASP A 52 -0.69 1.84 9.52
CA ASP A 52 0.31 1.02 10.20
C ASP A 52 0.55 -0.30 9.49
N VAL A 53 -0.52 -1.02 9.18
CA VAL A 53 -0.44 -2.31 8.47
C VAL A 53 0.08 -2.13 7.05
N GLN A 54 -0.36 -1.07 6.35
CA GLN A 54 0.08 -0.78 4.99
C GLN A 54 1.58 -0.44 4.92
N ALA A 55 2.10 0.31 5.90
CA ALA A 55 3.52 0.63 5.98
C ALA A 55 4.40 -0.60 6.13
N ASP A 56 3.95 -1.59 6.90
CA ASP A 56 4.64 -2.88 7.09
C ASP A 56 4.43 -3.83 5.88
N ASN A 57 3.46 -3.56 4.99
CA ASN A 57 3.09 -4.40 3.85
C ASN A 57 3.06 -3.64 2.50
N PRO A 58 4.14 -2.99 2.07
CA PRO A 58 4.15 -2.08 0.92
C PRO A 58 3.82 -2.75 -0.41
N ARG A 59 3.95 -4.08 -0.51
CA ARG A 59 3.73 -4.84 -1.76
C ARG A 59 2.26 -5.11 -2.06
N TYR A 60 1.38 -5.01 -1.06
CA TYR A 60 -0.05 -5.23 -1.23
C TYR A 60 -0.76 -3.93 -1.55
N SER A 61 -1.83 -3.99 -2.37
CA SER A 61 -2.70 -2.83 -2.62
C SER A 61 -3.46 -2.46 -1.35
N ALA A 62 -3.89 -1.21 -1.24
CA ALA A 62 -4.73 -0.74 -0.14
C ALA A 62 -5.97 -1.61 0.01
N SER A 63 -6.64 -1.93 -1.10
CA SER A 63 -7.81 -2.82 -1.12
C SER A 63 -7.54 -4.21 -0.55
N ASN A 64 -6.35 -4.78 -0.77
CA ASN A 64 -6.01 -6.10 -0.22
C ASN A 64 -5.67 -6.05 1.26
N ILE A 65 -5.03 -4.99 1.73
CA ILE A 65 -4.77 -4.79 3.16
C ILE A 65 -6.10 -4.64 3.91
N LEU A 66 -6.98 -3.75 3.45
CA LEU A 66 -8.28 -3.53 4.07
C LEU A 66 -9.14 -4.80 4.06
N LEU A 67 -9.14 -5.53 2.95
CA LEU A 67 -9.85 -6.81 2.85
C LEU A 67 -9.29 -7.87 3.82
N ALA A 68 -7.99 -7.89 4.05
CA ALA A 68 -7.38 -8.78 5.03
C ALA A 68 -7.71 -8.35 6.47
N MET A 69 -7.72 -7.05 6.76
CA MET A 69 -8.13 -6.48 8.06
C MET A 69 -9.60 -6.76 8.39
N GLU A 70 -10.49 -6.74 7.40
CA GLU A 70 -11.91 -7.11 7.60
C GLU A 70 -12.08 -8.57 8.04
N GLN A 71 -11.23 -9.46 7.56
CA GLN A 71 -11.23 -10.88 7.93
C GLN A 71 -10.50 -11.15 9.26
N ASN A 72 -9.48 -10.37 9.58
CA ASN A 72 -8.75 -10.42 10.83
C ASN A 72 -8.24 -9.02 11.18
N PRO A 73 -8.90 -8.30 12.11
CA PRO A 73 -8.51 -6.95 12.51
C PRO A 73 -7.11 -6.84 13.14
N GLU A 74 -6.57 -7.93 13.65
CA GLU A 74 -5.28 -7.94 14.36
C GLU A 74 -4.08 -8.24 13.44
N ILE A 75 -4.26 -8.20 12.12
CA ILE A 75 -3.14 -8.47 11.21
C ILE A 75 -2.05 -7.40 11.36
N THR A 76 -0.82 -7.84 11.19
CA THR A 76 0.36 -6.96 11.21
C THR A 76 1.21 -7.10 9.96
N TYR A 77 1.67 -8.30 9.65
CA TYR A 77 2.48 -8.59 8.46
C TYR A 77 1.95 -9.83 7.76
N ILE A 78 1.52 -9.67 6.52
CA ILE A 78 0.93 -10.75 5.73
C ILE A 78 1.86 -11.21 4.62
N ASN A 79 1.82 -12.51 4.32
CA ASN A 79 2.54 -13.07 3.19
C ASN A 79 1.82 -14.31 2.65
N SER A 80 2.16 -14.69 1.41
CA SER A 80 1.71 -15.96 0.84
C SER A 80 2.39 -17.15 1.56
N LEU A 81 1.81 -18.34 1.45
CA LEU A 81 2.43 -19.57 1.97
C LEU A 81 3.88 -19.73 1.46
N LYS A 82 4.10 -19.47 0.16
CA LYS A 82 5.43 -19.52 -0.42
C LYS A 82 6.37 -18.47 0.18
N GLY A 83 5.91 -17.24 0.33
CA GLY A 83 6.71 -16.16 0.91
C GLY A 83 7.09 -16.43 2.38
N TRP A 84 6.21 -17.07 3.16
CA TRP A 84 6.54 -17.48 4.52
C TRP A 84 7.61 -18.57 4.54
N ASN A 85 7.51 -19.57 3.66
CA ASN A 85 8.52 -20.62 3.53
C ASN A 85 9.89 -20.04 3.13
N GLU A 86 9.94 -19.07 2.23
CA GLU A 86 11.16 -18.36 1.83
C GLU A 86 11.81 -17.59 3.01
N LEU A 87 10.99 -17.12 3.96
CA LEU A 87 11.44 -16.49 5.21
C LEU A 87 11.80 -17.50 6.31
N GLY A 88 11.74 -18.80 6.04
CA GLY A 88 12.00 -19.85 7.04
C GLY A 88 10.91 -19.99 8.10
N ARG A 89 9.67 -19.62 7.73
CA ARG A 89 8.48 -19.79 8.57
C ARG A 89 7.48 -20.72 7.88
N SER A 90 6.72 -21.47 8.67
CA SER A 90 5.66 -22.35 8.18
C SER A 90 4.32 -21.93 8.74
N VAL A 91 3.28 -21.96 7.91
CA VAL A 91 1.90 -21.77 8.39
C VAL A 91 1.53 -22.89 9.33
N LYS A 92 0.95 -22.55 10.47
CA LYS A 92 0.51 -23.52 11.47
C LYS A 92 -0.59 -24.41 10.90
N ARG A 93 -0.71 -25.62 11.46
CA ARG A 93 -1.75 -26.57 11.06
C ARG A 93 -3.13 -25.99 11.37
N GLU A 94 -4.10 -26.22 10.47
CA GLU A 94 -5.50 -25.80 10.59
C GLU A 94 -5.76 -24.27 10.45
N GLU A 95 -4.73 -23.46 10.19
CA GLU A 95 -4.92 -22.04 9.91
C GLU A 95 -5.62 -21.82 8.57
N THR A 96 -6.61 -20.95 8.58
CA THR A 96 -7.31 -20.53 7.38
C THR A 96 -6.70 -19.24 6.83
N GLY A 97 -6.23 -19.27 5.58
CA GLY A 97 -5.65 -18.09 4.95
C GLY A 97 -6.70 -17.03 4.62
N LEU A 98 -6.32 -15.77 4.81
CA LEU A 98 -7.11 -14.60 4.47
C LEU A 98 -7.26 -14.47 2.95
N LYS A 99 -8.47 -14.25 2.47
CA LYS A 99 -8.77 -14.07 1.05
C LYS A 99 -8.28 -12.71 0.57
N VAL A 100 -7.57 -12.69 -0.55
CA VAL A 100 -7.10 -11.46 -1.23
C VAL A 100 -7.31 -11.56 -2.73
N ARG A 101 -7.33 -10.43 -3.44
CA ARG A 101 -7.39 -10.38 -4.91
C ARG A 101 -5.99 -10.50 -5.48
N VAL A 102 -5.76 -11.50 -6.31
CA VAL A 102 -4.48 -11.70 -7.03
C VAL A 102 -4.72 -11.47 -8.51
N SER A 103 -3.86 -10.70 -9.16
CA SER A 103 -3.94 -10.46 -10.60
C SER A 103 -3.91 -11.77 -11.38
N ASP A 104 -4.84 -11.92 -12.30
CA ASP A 104 -5.00 -13.10 -13.17
C ASP A 104 -5.42 -12.63 -14.57
N PRO A 105 -4.51 -12.01 -15.32
CA PRO A 105 -4.82 -11.45 -16.64
C PRO A 105 -5.23 -12.60 -17.60
N TYR A 106 -6.21 -12.34 -18.44
CA TYR A 106 -6.70 -13.29 -19.42
C TYR A 106 -6.80 -12.66 -20.82
N ILE A 107 -6.76 -13.50 -21.83
CA ILE A 107 -6.93 -13.06 -23.23
C ILE A 107 -8.37 -13.34 -23.66
N LYS A 108 -9.05 -12.31 -24.17
CA LYS A 108 -10.36 -12.41 -24.79
C LYS A 108 -10.35 -11.59 -26.08
N ASP A 109 -10.84 -12.18 -27.16
CA ASP A 109 -10.90 -11.55 -28.49
C ASP A 109 -9.53 -10.97 -28.95
N GLY A 110 -8.43 -11.70 -28.65
CA GLY A 110 -7.06 -11.31 -28.98
C GLY A 110 -6.51 -10.14 -28.16
N ARG A 111 -7.25 -9.64 -27.15
CA ARG A 111 -6.83 -8.55 -26.28
C ARG A 111 -6.62 -9.05 -24.86
N GLN A 112 -5.58 -8.53 -24.20
CA GLN A 112 -5.32 -8.82 -22.80
C GLN A 112 -6.26 -8.00 -21.92
N HIS A 113 -6.98 -8.68 -21.03
CA HIS A 113 -7.86 -8.08 -20.03
C HIS A 113 -7.29 -8.29 -18.64
N ARG A 114 -7.54 -7.32 -17.75
CA ARG A 114 -7.22 -7.45 -16.33
C ARG A 114 -8.29 -8.34 -15.68
N GLY A 115 -7.86 -9.43 -15.07
CA GLY A 115 -8.68 -10.31 -14.27
C GLY A 115 -8.08 -10.49 -12.88
N TYR A 116 -8.90 -11.01 -11.98
CA TYR A 116 -8.47 -11.31 -10.61
C TYR A 116 -9.03 -12.67 -10.21
N LYS A 117 -8.20 -13.42 -9.51
CA LYS A 117 -8.61 -14.63 -8.78
C LYS A 117 -8.45 -14.42 -7.29
N ILE A 118 -9.14 -15.24 -6.51
CA ILE A 118 -9.00 -15.26 -5.06
C ILE A 118 -7.71 -16.01 -4.72
N GLY A 119 -6.79 -15.29 -4.08
CA GLY A 119 -5.60 -15.85 -3.46
C GLY A 119 -5.76 -15.96 -1.95
N ARG A 120 -4.76 -16.51 -1.28
CA ARG A 120 -4.71 -16.61 0.17
C ARG A 120 -3.37 -16.11 0.69
N VAL A 121 -3.45 -15.31 1.76
CA VAL A 121 -2.29 -14.85 2.54
C VAL A 121 -2.50 -15.25 4.00
N PHE A 122 -1.43 -15.22 4.77
CA PHE A 122 -1.44 -15.55 6.19
C PHE A 122 -0.72 -14.44 6.94
N ASP A 123 -1.25 -14.06 8.09
CA ASP A 123 -0.57 -13.17 9.01
C ASP A 123 0.58 -13.88 9.72
N ILE A 124 1.57 -13.13 10.19
CA ILE A 124 2.71 -13.68 10.93
C ILE A 124 2.28 -14.47 12.17
N SER A 125 1.19 -14.09 12.83
CA SER A 125 0.61 -14.79 13.98
C SER A 125 0.14 -16.21 13.65
N GLN A 126 -0.23 -16.46 12.40
CA GLN A 126 -0.64 -17.77 11.87
C GLN A 126 0.55 -18.65 11.50
N THR A 127 1.78 -18.20 11.75
CA THR A 127 3.00 -18.91 11.34
C THR A 127 3.87 -19.28 12.54
N SER A 128 4.73 -20.28 12.35
CA SER A 128 5.76 -20.69 13.29
C SER A 128 7.12 -20.76 12.59
N GLY A 129 8.21 -20.62 13.34
CA GLY A 129 9.58 -20.66 12.80
C GLY A 129 10.46 -19.58 13.38
N LYS A 130 11.76 -19.63 13.07
CA LYS A 130 12.77 -18.68 13.55
C LYS A 130 13.01 -17.50 12.57
N GLY A 131 12.47 -17.58 11.37
CA GLY A 131 12.61 -16.53 10.38
C GLY A 131 11.97 -15.23 10.85
N THR A 132 12.65 -14.11 10.63
CA THR A 132 12.18 -12.77 10.98
C THR A 132 11.72 -12.03 9.72
N VAL A 133 10.73 -11.16 9.89
CA VAL A 133 10.36 -10.22 8.83
C VAL A 133 11.47 -9.17 8.74
N PRO A 134 12.08 -8.96 7.58
CA PRO A 134 13.08 -7.92 7.42
C PRO A 134 12.44 -6.55 7.70
N LYS A 135 12.92 -5.87 8.75
CA LYS A 135 12.58 -4.47 9.00
C LYS A 135 13.82 -3.62 8.74
N MET A 136 13.69 -2.68 7.83
CA MET A 136 14.74 -1.69 7.62
C MET A 136 14.61 -0.61 8.69
N THR A 137 15.72 -0.23 9.29
CA THR A 137 15.78 0.88 10.23
C THR A 137 16.90 1.80 9.82
N VAL A 138 16.54 3.00 9.41
CA VAL A 138 17.46 4.09 9.05
C VAL A 138 17.60 5.00 10.25
N ARG A 139 18.83 5.29 10.65
CA ARG A 139 19.14 6.07 11.85
C ARG A 139 19.82 7.38 11.51
N GLU A 140 19.68 8.34 12.39
CA GLU A 140 20.35 9.64 12.35
C GLU A 140 21.87 9.47 12.18
N ASN A 141 22.49 10.32 11.37
CA ASN A 141 23.94 10.36 11.11
C ASN A 141 24.53 9.02 10.62
N THR A 142 23.83 8.28 9.75
CA THR A 142 24.33 7.04 9.14
C THR A 142 24.42 7.15 7.62
N PRO A 143 25.33 6.37 6.97
CA PRO A 143 25.40 6.33 5.51
C PRO A 143 24.10 5.91 4.83
N GLU A 144 23.29 5.08 5.51
CA GLU A 144 21.97 4.67 5.05
C GLU A 144 21.00 5.85 5.03
N MET A 145 21.07 6.75 6.03
CA MET A 145 20.29 7.98 6.07
C MET A 145 20.71 8.94 4.96
N ASP A 146 22.00 9.15 4.77
CA ASP A 146 22.51 9.96 3.66
C ASP A 146 22.01 9.45 2.31
N THR A 147 22.04 8.13 2.12
CA THR A 147 21.57 7.48 0.90
C THR A 147 20.07 7.66 0.74
N ALA A 148 19.30 7.49 1.82
CA ALA A 148 17.84 7.67 1.82
C ALA A 148 17.46 9.12 1.47
N LEU A 149 18.13 10.10 2.09
CA LEU A 149 17.90 11.52 1.81
C LEU A 149 18.25 11.89 0.36
N ARG A 150 19.41 11.47 -0.16
CA ARG A 150 19.76 11.69 -1.57
C ARG A 150 18.72 11.13 -2.51
N LYS A 151 18.28 9.90 -2.26
CA LYS A 151 17.24 9.29 -3.09
C LYS A 151 15.89 9.99 -2.95
N LEU A 152 15.55 10.47 -1.76
CA LEU A 152 14.32 11.24 -1.53
C LEU A 152 14.36 12.58 -2.32
N LEU A 153 15.53 13.26 -2.35
CA LEU A 153 15.72 14.46 -3.18
C LEU A 153 15.51 14.16 -4.68
N ASP A 154 16.05 13.05 -5.18
CA ASP A 154 15.89 12.61 -6.58
C ASP A 154 14.43 12.29 -6.94
N LEU A 155 13.62 11.91 -5.96
CA LEU A 155 12.19 11.61 -6.16
C LEU A 155 11.30 12.85 -6.22
N SER A 156 11.83 14.02 -5.90
CA SER A 156 11.08 15.27 -5.99
C SER A 156 10.74 15.62 -7.44
N PRO A 157 9.46 15.91 -7.76
CA PRO A 157 9.07 16.37 -9.09
C PRO A 157 9.40 17.84 -9.33
N VAL A 158 9.88 18.56 -8.29
CA VAL A 158 10.15 19.99 -8.32
C VAL A 158 11.49 20.30 -7.64
N LYS A 159 12.02 21.50 -7.88
CA LYS A 159 13.24 21.96 -7.26
C LYS A 159 13.10 22.11 -5.74
N ILE A 160 14.13 21.74 -5.01
CA ILE A 160 14.23 21.91 -3.55
C ILE A 160 15.29 22.96 -3.27
N VAL A 161 14.96 23.93 -2.41
CA VAL A 161 15.84 25.01 -2.00
C VAL A 161 15.93 25.10 -0.48
N THR A 162 17.09 25.39 0.05
CA THR A 162 17.26 25.65 1.49
C THR A 162 16.88 27.07 1.84
N SER A 163 16.25 27.25 3.02
CA SER A 163 15.92 28.57 3.55
C SER A 163 16.34 28.66 5.03
N THR A 164 16.86 29.80 5.41
CA THR A 164 17.20 30.12 6.82
C THR A 164 16.09 30.94 7.48
N THR A 165 15.07 31.34 6.74
CA THR A 165 13.99 32.25 7.20
C THR A 165 12.62 31.60 7.23
N THR A 166 12.51 30.30 6.95
CA THR A 166 11.21 29.61 7.04
C THR A 166 10.85 29.33 8.48
N TYR A 167 9.59 29.51 8.81
CA TYR A 167 9.00 29.17 10.12
C TYR A 167 8.52 27.71 10.18
N GLU A 168 8.49 27.02 9.04
CA GLU A 168 8.11 25.62 8.92
C GLU A 168 9.35 24.78 8.59
N ASP A 169 9.34 23.50 8.94
CA ASP A 169 10.43 22.58 8.62
C ASP A 169 10.65 22.46 7.11
N ALA A 170 9.58 22.33 6.35
CA ALA A 170 9.57 22.47 4.89
C ALA A 170 8.19 22.91 4.39
N ARG A 171 8.16 23.49 3.16
CA ARG A 171 6.92 23.89 2.52
C ARG A 171 7.02 23.83 0.99
N TYR A 172 6.07 23.14 0.37
CA TYR A 172 5.83 23.22 -1.07
C TYR A 172 5.02 24.48 -1.40
N ASP A 173 5.55 25.29 -2.30
CA ASP A 173 4.86 26.45 -2.88
C ASP A 173 4.32 26.08 -4.29
N PRO A 174 3.00 26.02 -4.47
CA PRO A 174 2.41 25.68 -5.76
C PRO A 174 2.60 26.77 -6.82
N ALA A 175 2.84 28.02 -6.44
CA ALA A 175 3.01 29.14 -7.36
C ALA A 175 4.41 29.11 -8.02
N SER A 176 5.46 28.93 -7.23
CA SER A 176 6.84 28.81 -7.74
C SER A 176 7.19 27.39 -8.16
N GLN A 177 6.41 26.40 -7.76
CA GLN A 177 6.70 24.96 -7.91
C GLN A 177 8.08 24.59 -7.31
N GLU A 178 8.35 25.10 -6.13
CA GLU A 178 9.56 24.78 -5.37
C GLU A 178 9.20 24.28 -3.96
N ILE A 179 10.07 23.47 -3.39
CA ILE A 179 10.00 23.08 -1.97
C ILE A 179 11.08 23.85 -1.23
N MET A 180 10.69 24.67 -0.27
CA MET A 180 11.60 25.30 0.67
C MET A 180 11.77 24.39 1.89
N VAL A 181 13.04 24.16 2.29
CA VAL A 181 13.36 23.36 3.49
C VAL A 181 14.27 24.15 4.42
N SER A 182 14.00 24.06 5.72
CA SER A 182 14.84 24.71 6.76
C SER A 182 16.23 24.09 6.79
N ALA A 183 17.25 24.95 6.87
CA ALA A 183 18.66 24.52 6.92
C ALA A 183 19.07 23.95 8.30
N ASN A 184 18.23 24.07 9.34
CA ASN A 184 18.58 23.74 10.73
C ASN A 184 17.91 22.45 11.22
N LEU A 185 17.51 21.56 10.32
CA LEU A 185 16.88 20.29 10.67
C LEU A 185 17.92 19.18 10.86
N THR A 186 17.61 18.22 11.72
CA THR A 186 18.33 16.93 11.74
C THR A 186 17.98 16.11 10.49
N ASP A 187 18.72 15.04 10.23
CA ASP A 187 18.46 14.17 9.06
C ASP A 187 17.07 13.57 9.12
N CYS A 188 16.64 13.06 10.27
CA CYS A 188 15.29 12.50 10.45
C CYS A 188 14.20 13.56 10.25
N GLN A 189 14.40 14.77 10.74
CA GLN A 189 13.48 15.90 10.54
C GLN A 189 13.44 16.31 9.07
N THR A 190 14.59 16.39 8.41
CA THR A 190 14.70 16.69 6.98
C THR A 190 13.98 15.64 6.15
N PHE A 191 14.19 14.34 6.45
CA PHE A 191 13.50 13.26 5.73
C PHE A 191 11.99 13.36 5.87
N THR A 192 11.48 13.53 7.10
CA THR A 192 10.04 13.60 7.37
C THR A 192 9.40 14.81 6.69
N ALA A 193 10.02 16.00 6.83
CA ALA A 193 9.52 17.22 6.24
C ALA A 193 9.53 17.16 4.69
N LEU A 194 10.63 16.70 4.09
CA LEU A 194 10.74 16.54 2.64
C LEU A 194 9.78 15.49 2.11
N ALA A 195 9.62 14.33 2.76
CA ALA A 195 8.69 13.31 2.34
C ALA A 195 7.28 13.86 2.18
N ARG A 196 6.81 14.63 3.15
CA ARG A 196 5.49 15.28 3.13
C ARG A 196 5.35 16.27 1.97
N GLU A 197 6.29 17.17 1.79
CA GLU A 197 6.22 18.22 0.79
C GLU A 197 6.43 17.70 -0.65
N ILE A 198 7.23 16.65 -0.82
CA ILE A 198 7.35 15.92 -2.09
C ILE A 198 6.02 15.28 -2.48
N VAL A 199 5.28 14.72 -1.52
CA VAL A 199 3.94 14.16 -1.79
C VAL A 199 2.97 15.26 -2.21
N HIS A 200 2.97 16.42 -1.53
CA HIS A 200 2.18 17.57 -1.97
C HIS A 200 2.50 17.99 -3.42
N ALA A 201 3.78 18.05 -3.77
CA ALA A 201 4.21 18.35 -5.13
C ALA A 201 3.80 17.27 -6.14
N HIS A 202 3.84 16.00 -5.76
CA HIS A 202 3.35 14.90 -6.61
C HIS A 202 1.84 14.99 -6.86
N ILE A 203 1.03 15.24 -5.84
CA ILE A 203 -0.43 15.40 -5.96
C ILE A 203 -0.75 16.54 -6.93
N HIS A 204 -0.08 17.69 -6.77
CA HIS A 204 -0.29 18.85 -7.65
C HIS A 204 0.11 18.55 -9.11
N ASN A 205 1.31 17.99 -9.35
CA ASN A 205 1.87 17.81 -10.68
C ASN A 205 1.26 16.64 -11.48
N HIS A 206 0.59 15.68 -10.85
CA HIS A 206 0.03 14.52 -11.54
C HIS A 206 -1.44 14.70 -11.94
N GLY A 207 -1.99 15.92 -11.80
CA GLY A 207 -3.33 16.24 -12.25
C GLY A 207 -4.46 15.52 -11.51
N GLN A 208 -4.15 14.88 -10.36
CA GLN A 208 -5.17 14.29 -9.49
C GLN A 208 -6.10 15.35 -8.91
N TYR A 209 -5.57 16.55 -8.73
CA TYR A 209 -6.30 17.74 -8.32
C TYR A 209 -5.97 18.88 -9.29
N PRO A 210 -6.79 19.15 -10.31
CA PRO A 210 -6.55 20.24 -11.25
C PRO A 210 -6.49 21.62 -10.56
N TYR A 211 -7.07 21.71 -9.36
CA TYR A 211 -6.99 22.87 -8.49
C TYR A 211 -6.39 22.42 -7.15
N TYR A 212 -5.04 22.43 -7.05
CA TYR A 212 -4.37 22.06 -5.81
C TYR A 212 -4.74 23.00 -4.66
N VAL A 213 -5.32 22.43 -3.61
CA VAL A 213 -5.60 23.10 -2.34
C VAL A 213 -4.89 22.35 -1.22
N ARG A 214 -3.87 22.97 -0.62
CA ARG A 214 -3.00 22.33 0.36
C ARG A 214 -3.77 21.62 1.48
N ASN A 215 -4.78 22.30 2.05
CA ASN A 215 -5.54 21.75 3.18
C ASN A 215 -6.39 20.54 2.80
N GLU A 216 -6.84 20.45 1.57
CA GLU A 216 -7.60 19.30 1.07
C GLU A 216 -6.69 18.10 0.83
N CYS A 217 -5.43 18.34 0.44
CA CYS A 217 -4.43 17.30 0.20
C CYS A 217 -3.59 16.96 1.45
N ALA A 218 -3.82 17.63 2.60
CA ALA A 218 -2.96 17.50 3.77
C ALA A 218 -2.98 16.07 4.34
N LEU A 219 -4.16 15.47 4.47
CA LEU A 219 -4.30 14.10 4.97
C LEU A 219 -3.59 13.08 4.06
N ASP A 220 -3.70 13.24 2.75
CA ASP A 220 -3.07 12.37 1.77
C ASP A 220 -1.55 12.44 1.87
N ALA A 221 -1.00 13.67 1.94
CA ALA A 221 0.43 13.91 2.08
C ALA A 221 0.96 13.37 3.42
N ASP A 222 0.24 13.63 4.52
CA ASP A 222 0.59 13.13 5.85
C ASP A 222 0.55 11.60 5.90
N SER A 223 -0.45 10.96 5.27
CA SER A 223 -0.60 9.51 5.25
C SER A 223 0.56 8.83 4.51
N VAL A 224 0.93 9.31 3.32
CA VAL A 224 2.05 8.75 2.55
C VAL A 224 3.38 8.98 3.26
N SER A 225 3.61 10.19 3.78
CA SER A 225 4.82 10.52 4.55
C SER A 225 4.94 9.66 5.81
N TYR A 226 3.83 9.48 6.54
CA TYR A 226 3.78 8.61 7.72
C TYR A 226 4.16 7.16 7.39
N MET A 227 3.51 6.58 6.37
CA MET A 227 3.83 5.21 5.92
C MET A 227 5.30 5.08 5.50
N LEU A 228 5.83 6.09 4.81
CA LEU A 228 7.22 6.10 4.35
C LEU A 228 8.20 6.12 5.53
N CYS A 229 8.04 7.06 6.45
CA CYS A 229 8.88 7.17 7.65
C CYS A 229 8.80 5.89 8.50
N ARG A 230 7.59 5.38 8.75
CA ARG A 230 7.39 4.15 9.51
C ARG A 230 8.07 2.93 8.86
N SER A 231 8.01 2.80 7.54
CA SER A 231 8.62 1.67 6.83
C SER A 231 10.15 1.63 6.96
N PHE A 232 10.77 2.77 7.24
CA PHE A 232 12.22 2.91 7.48
C PHE A 232 12.58 3.08 8.96
N GLY A 233 11.60 3.00 9.88
CA GLY A 233 11.83 3.18 11.30
C GLY A 233 12.25 4.61 11.68
N ILE A 234 11.95 5.59 10.83
CA ILE A 234 12.23 7.02 11.08
C ILE A 234 11.13 7.59 11.98
N PRO A 235 11.48 8.26 13.10
CA PRO A 235 10.48 8.88 13.98
C PRO A 235 9.63 9.91 13.24
N THR A 236 8.31 9.80 13.36
CA THR A 236 7.35 10.71 12.74
C THR A 236 6.10 10.87 13.61
N LYS A 237 5.40 11.97 13.44
CA LYS A 237 4.09 12.19 14.09
C LYS A 237 3.01 11.43 13.31
N GLN A 238 1.98 10.99 14.01
CA GLN A 238 0.78 10.44 13.38
C GLN A 238 0.04 11.54 12.62
N PRO A 239 -0.55 11.25 11.46
CA PRO A 239 -1.47 12.15 10.76
C PRO A 239 -2.64 12.57 11.65
N ASP A 240 -3.13 13.78 11.46
CA ASP A 240 -4.40 14.18 12.06
C ASP A 240 -5.57 13.59 11.29
N VAL A 241 -6.08 12.49 11.77
CA VAL A 241 -7.21 11.74 11.19
C VAL A 241 -8.56 12.13 11.78
N SER A 242 -8.62 13.16 12.63
CA SER A 242 -9.86 13.58 13.30
C SER A 242 -11.00 13.92 12.34
N ARG A 243 -10.67 14.31 11.11
CA ARG A 243 -11.62 14.69 10.07
C ARG A 243 -11.74 13.64 8.95
N ILE A 244 -11.30 12.41 9.18
CA ILE A 244 -11.28 11.38 8.11
C ILE A 244 -12.64 11.21 7.44
N ALA A 245 -13.72 11.14 8.20
CA ALA A 245 -15.06 10.99 7.64
C ALA A 245 -15.45 12.14 6.70
N SER A 246 -15.09 13.38 7.04
CA SER A 246 -15.39 14.55 6.20
C SER A 246 -14.51 14.62 4.95
N SER A 247 -13.28 14.08 5.00
CA SER A 247 -12.38 14.02 3.85
C SER A 247 -12.87 13.08 2.76
N PHE A 248 -13.72 12.13 3.11
CA PHE A 248 -14.32 11.16 2.19
C PHE A 248 -15.85 11.32 2.06
N ASN A 249 -16.38 12.47 2.48
CA ASN A 249 -17.81 12.74 2.35
C ASN A 249 -18.25 12.68 0.89
N ASP A 250 -19.49 12.22 0.65
CA ASP A 250 -20.11 12.11 -0.67
C ASP A 250 -19.38 11.18 -1.68
N MET A 251 -18.41 10.38 -1.21
CA MET A 251 -17.69 9.41 -2.02
C MET A 251 -18.21 7.98 -1.75
N ASP A 252 -18.45 7.23 -2.81
CA ASP A 252 -18.75 5.80 -2.69
C ASP A 252 -17.50 4.95 -2.40
N ALA A 253 -17.67 3.65 -2.17
CA ALA A 253 -16.55 2.74 -1.87
C ALA A 253 -15.56 2.64 -3.05
N GLN A 254 -15.99 2.83 -4.29
CA GLN A 254 -15.13 2.77 -5.46
C GLN A 254 -14.24 4.00 -5.55
N ASP A 255 -14.78 5.21 -5.33
CA ASP A 255 -14.02 6.45 -5.31
C ASP A 255 -12.98 6.45 -4.21
N ARG A 256 -13.38 6.07 -2.97
CA ARG A 256 -12.47 5.93 -1.82
C ARG A 256 -11.35 4.93 -2.09
N ARG A 257 -11.68 3.80 -2.73
CA ARG A 257 -10.70 2.81 -3.16
C ARG A 257 -9.68 3.40 -4.12
N GLY A 258 -10.13 4.17 -5.10
CA GLY A 258 -9.27 4.83 -6.07
C GLY A 258 -8.24 5.74 -5.40
N ILE A 259 -8.66 6.54 -4.42
CA ILE A 259 -7.78 7.41 -3.64
C ILE A 259 -6.77 6.57 -2.86
N LEU A 260 -7.22 5.62 -2.04
CA LEU A 260 -6.33 4.81 -1.20
C LEU A 260 -5.32 4.00 -2.00
N ASP A 261 -5.74 3.41 -3.13
CA ASP A 261 -4.83 2.67 -4.02
C ASP A 261 -3.81 3.62 -4.69
N SER A 262 -4.18 4.86 -5.01
CA SER A 262 -3.27 5.88 -5.55
C SER A 262 -2.21 6.29 -4.52
N LEU A 263 -2.61 6.55 -3.28
CA LEU A 263 -1.69 6.87 -2.18
C LEU A 263 -0.75 5.70 -1.89
N GLN A 264 -1.27 4.47 -1.88
CA GLN A 264 -0.46 3.28 -1.69
C GLN A 264 0.55 3.09 -2.83
N GLN A 265 0.18 3.35 -4.07
CA GLN A 265 1.10 3.26 -5.21
C GLN A 265 2.23 4.27 -5.11
N LEU A 266 1.93 5.52 -4.71
CA LEU A 266 2.94 6.54 -4.48
C LEU A 266 3.88 6.13 -3.33
N PHE A 267 3.32 5.71 -2.18
CA PHE A 267 4.10 5.18 -1.06
C PHE A 267 5.02 4.04 -1.51
N ARG A 268 4.47 3.02 -2.17
CA ARG A 268 5.23 1.85 -2.64
C ARG A 268 6.35 2.24 -3.59
N LYS A 269 6.10 3.18 -4.51
CA LYS A 269 7.11 3.68 -5.44
C LYS A 269 8.26 4.33 -4.68
N MET A 270 7.96 5.30 -3.81
CA MET A 270 8.98 6.01 -3.03
C MET A 270 9.77 5.05 -2.12
N GLN A 271 9.07 4.23 -1.36
CA GLN A 271 9.66 3.23 -0.47
C GLN A 271 10.58 2.26 -1.23
N GLY A 272 10.10 1.72 -2.34
CA GLY A 272 10.87 0.76 -3.14
C GLY A 272 12.10 1.36 -3.80
N GLU A 273 12.05 2.63 -4.25
CA GLU A 273 13.20 3.35 -4.81
C GLU A 273 14.27 3.59 -3.74
N ILE A 274 13.87 4.07 -2.55
CA ILE A 274 14.78 4.33 -1.44
C ILE A 274 15.39 3.02 -0.93
N GLN A 275 14.58 1.98 -0.71
CA GLN A 275 15.05 0.68 -0.25
C GLN A 275 16.10 0.07 -1.17
N ARG A 276 15.91 0.17 -2.48
CA ARG A 276 16.88 -0.35 -3.48
C ARG A 276 18.24 0.35 -3.43
N GLU A 277 18.28 1.63 -3.09
CA GLU A 277 19.54 2.36 -2.94
C GLU A 277 20.26 2.02 -1.63
N ILE A 278 19.52 1.87 -0.53
CA ILE A 278 20.10 1.50 0.77
C ILE A 278 20.59 0.05 0.77
N SER A 279 19.89 -0.88 0.09
CA SER A 279 20.21 -2.32 0.08
C SER A 279 20.51 -2.82 -1.33
N PRO A 280 21.70 -2.53 -1.89
CA PRO A 280 22.06 -2.93 -3.26
C PRO A 280 22.10 -4.46 -3.49
N GLN A 281 22.19 -5.26 -2.42
CA GLN A 281 22.21 -6.73 -2.52
C GLN A 281 20.82 -7.29 -2.89
N GLU A 282 19.73 -6.62 -2.55
CA GLU A 282 18.38 -7.01 -2.99
C GLU A 282 18.17 -6.75 -4.49
N ARG A 283 18.86 -5.79 -5.08
CA ARG A 283 18.90 -5.52 -6.53
C ARG A 283 19.26 -6.75 -7.36
N LYS A 284 20.21 -7.55 -6.91
CA LYS A 284 20.67 -8.76 -7.63
C LYS A 284 19.69 -9.91 -7.56
N GLN A 285 18.89 -9.99 -6.51
CA GLN A 285 17.89 -11.05 -6.35
C GLN A 285 16.59 -10.77 -7.13
N GLU A 286 16.18 -9.51 -7.28
CA GLU A 286 15.00 -9.14 -8.08
C GLU A 286 15.27 -9.24 -9.58
N GLN A 287 16.46 -8.88 -10.06
CA GLN A 287 16.84 -9.03 -11.46
C GLN A 287 16.93 -10.49 -11.92
N ASN A 288 17.17 -11.43 -11.00
CA ASN A 288 17.22 -12.86 -11.28
C ASN A 288 15.89 -13.59 -11.08
N ARG A 289 14.80 -12.90 -10.74
CA ARG A 289 13.46 -13.51 -10.68
C ARG A 289 12.89 -13.55 -12.09
N PRO A 290 12.57 -14.75 -12.62
CA PRO A 290 11.90 -14.84 -13.91
C PRO A 290 10.57 -14.08 -13.84
N VAL A 291 10.35 -13.22 -14.83
CA VAL A 291 9.07 -12.55 -15.04
C VAL A 291 8.00 -13.65 -15.20
N ARG A 292 7.09 -13.75 -14.27
CA ARG A 292 5.94 -14.66 -14.31
C ARG A 292 4.65 -13.87 -14.41
#